data_17be9c4cc7da4ee5ea6d6eafd4f22fb3
#
_entry.id   17be9c4cc7da4ee5ea6d6eafd4f22fb3
#
_cell.length_a   1.000
_cell.length_b   1.000
_cell.length_c   1.000
_cell.angle_alpha   90.00
_cell.angle_beta   90.00
_cell.angle_gamma   90.00
#
_symmetry.space_group_name_H-M   'P 1'
#
loop_
_entity.id
_entity.type
_entity.pdbx_description
1 polymer ?
#
loop_
_entity_poly.entity_id
_entity_poly.type
_entity_poly.pdbx_seq_one_letter_code
_entity_poly.pdbx_strand_id
1 'polypeptide(L)'
;VNLHRRDWLAQMVALGLAGCRPAEAPLAGGWVGAAAQRGHRLRALKSGALPVAAVQRRSSVLVIGAGVAGLAAARALGRAGVDDVHLLELEDEAGGHARGHRMAGMDCPLGAHYLPVPGDAAREVRELLADFGLARVEHGRWTWDERHLCHSPQERLFFEGAWHEGLLPPAEPGSATLAQYRRFSALVSQAQRAVGFSMPALRTPWTAAHAALEATTFADWLARNGLDDARLRWYLDYCCRDDYGADAATVSAWAGLHYFASRHGFHPPGDEEAEREPVLTWPEGNAWLTRRLAAPLTDRLHTGRTALRVEEGRHAVEVLVWDEAAGQAERWTADRVVLALPVFVATRLLASLPDALRVVSADARHAPWLVANLHLGAALLERVGAPPAWDSVPYGSTSLGYVDAMHQSMRPHAGPTVLTVYLALPVAERAALLADDWRPWAQRVIADLVPLHPDLPDQLRRIDLMRYGHAMRMPLPGTRSSSAHQALARLPGRVTLAHADLAGYSVFEEAYTLGVQAGFSVAQALGRPHRG
;
A
#
# COMPACT_ATOMS: atom_id res chain seq x y z
N VAL A 1 -65.63 40.72 9.45
CA VAL A 1 -65.66 39.49 8.63
C VAL A 1 -64.55 39.51 7.59
N ASN A 2 -63.30 39.22 7.92
CA ASN A 2 -62.22 39.06 6.92
C ASN A 2 -60.94 38.38 7.50
N LEU A 3 -61.10 37.60 8.58
CA LEU A 3 -59.97 36.93 9.20
C LEU A 3 -59.72 35.49 8.64
N HIS A 4 -60.72 34.84 8.06
CA HIS A 4 -60.59 33.45 7.60
C HIS A 4 -59.87 33.25 6.26
N ARG A 5 -59.72 34.23 5.41
CA ARG A 5 -59.03 34.11 4.13
C ARG A 5 -57.51 34.16 4.24
N ARG A 6 -56.96 34.88 5.21
CA ARG A 6 -55.51 34.99 5.45
C ARG A 6 -54.97 33.71 6.11
N ASP A 7 -55.74 33.13 7.03
CA ASP A 7 -55.34 31.90 7.72
C ASP A 7 -55.38 30.68 6.77
N TRP A 8 -56.33 30.66 5.82
CA TRP A 8 -56.42 29.64 4.79
C TRP A 8 -55.24 29.71 3.79
N LEU A 9 -54.83 30.91 3.39
CA LEU A 9 -53.66 31.10 2.53
C LEU A 9 -52.35 30.78 3.25
N ALA A 10 -52.22 31.08 4.53
CA ALA A 10 -51.07 30.70 5.33
C ALA A 10 -50.95 29.18 5.53
N GLN A 11 -52.07 28.48 5.73
CA GLN A 11 -52.07 27.02 5.81
C GLN A 11 -51.81 26.33 4.47
N MET A 12 -52.26 26.89 3.34
CA MET A 12 -51.96 26.33 2.01
C MET A 12 -50.49 26.57 1.61
N VAL A 13 -49.89 27.67 2.02
CA VAL A 13 -48.45 27.94 1.81
C VAL A 13 -47.60 27.04 2.72
N ALA A 14 -48.05 26.77 3.95
CA ALA A 14 -47.35 25.82 4.84
C ALA A 14 -47.43 24.34 4.37
N LEU A 15 -48.54 23.96 3.73
CA LEU A 15 -48.70 22.61 3.12
C LEU A 15 -48.00 22.50 1.75
N GLY A 16 -47.79 23.59 1.03
CA GLY A 16 -47.05 23.61 -0.24
C GLY A 16 -45.52 23.58 -0.08
N LEU A 17 -45.00 23.88 1.12
CA LEU A 17 -43.57 23.81 1.45
C LEU A 17 -43.15 22.46 2.06
N ALA A 18 -44.09 21.60 2.38
CA ALA A 18 -43.83 20.17 2.60
C ALA A 18 -43.76 19.44 1.25
N GLY A 19 -43.02 20.01 0.29
CA GLY A 19 -42.64 19.30 -0.92
C GLY A 19 -41.93 18.05 -0.50
N CYS A 20 -42.45 16.88 -0.91
CA CYS A 20 -41.80 15.61 -0.81
C CYS A 20 -40.34 15.78 -1.31
N ARG A 21 -39.39 15.92 -0.38
CA ARG A 21 -38.01 15.52 -0.74
C ARG A 21 -38.16 14.10 -1.22
N PRO A 22 -37.81 13.77 -2.46
CA PRO A 22 -37.74 12.38 -2.86
C PRO A 22 -36.91 11.69 -1.80
N ALA A 23 -37.39 10.57 -1.27
CA ALA A 23 -36.60 9.78 -0.34
C ALA A 23 -35.24 9.57 -1.00
N GLU A 24 -34.18 10.11 -0.39
CA GLU A 24 -32.84 9.96 -0.92
C GLU A 24 -32.64 8.48 -1.20
N ALA A 25 -32.38 8.16 -2.47
CA ALA A 25 -32.10 6.80 -2.84
C ALA A 25 -30.92 6.30 -1.96
N PRO A 26 -31.04 5.12 -1.35
CA PRO A 26 -29.99 4.65 -0.45
C PRO A 26 -28.65 4.65 -1.20
N LEU A 27 -27.60 5.17 -0.55
CA LEU A 27 -26.27 5.24 -1.12
C LEU A 27 -25.87 3.85 -1.69
N ALA A 28 -25.58 3.82 -2.99
CA ALA A 28 -25.10 2.60 -3.66
C ALA A 28 -23.65 2.31 -3.28
N GLY A 29 -23.31 1.03 -3.08
CA GLY A 29 -21.95 0.65 -2.75
C GLY A 29 -21.84 -0.62 -1.94
N GLY A 30 -20.64 -0.88 -1.41
CA GLY A 30 -20.40 -2.06 -0.59
C GLY A 30 -18.92 -2.38 -0.38
N TRP A 31 -18.67 -3.49 0.32
CA TRP A 31 -17.34 -4.08 0.41
C TRP A 31 -16.96 -4.73 -0.93
N VAL A 32 -15.74 -4.49 -1.39
CA VAL A 32 -15.19 -5.04 -2.64
C VAL A 32 -13.81 -5.66 -2.42
N GLY A 33 -13.35 -6.46 -3.36
CA GLY A 33 -11.94 -6.85 -3.55
C GLY A 33 -11.43 -8.01 -2.68
N ALA A 34 -11.75 -8.12 -1.41
CA ALA A 34 -11.18 -9.13 -0.52
C ALA A 34 -12.12 -10.32 -0.26
N ALA A 35 -11.65 -11.53 -0.52
CA ALA A 35 -12.31 -12.78 -0.13
C ALA A 35 -11.87 -13.22 1.28
N ALA A 36 -12.21 -12.43 2.32
CA ALA A 36 -11.74 -12.65 3.70
C ALA A 36 -12.06 -14.05 4.23
N GLN A 37 -13.18 -14.68 3.80
CA GLN A 37 -13.58 -16.03 4.20
C GLN A 37 -12.56 -17.08 3.77
N ARG A 38 -11.90 -16.93 2.62
CA ARG A 38 -10.83 -17.81 2.14
C ARG A 38 -9.64 -17.78 3.09
N GLY A 39 -9.18 -16.60 3.48
CA GLY A 39 -8.09 -16.43 4.46
C GLY A 39 -8.45 -16.96 5.85
N HIS A 40 -9.72 -16.84 6.26
CA HIS A 40 -10.20 -17.38 7.54
C HIS A 40 -10.30 -18.91 7.58
N ARG A 41 -10.31 -19.59 6.43
CA ARG A 41 -10.26 -21.07 6.37
C ARG A 41 -9.07 -21.64 7.14
N LEU A 42 -7.90 -20.99 7.11
CA LEU A 42 -6.72 -21.38 7.90
C LEU A 42 -6.97 -21.36 9.42
N ARG A 43 -7.87 -20.51 9.90
CA ARG A 43 -8.24 -20.48 11.33
C ARG A 43 -9.14 -21.67 11.68
N ALA A 44 -10.09 -21.97 10.81
CA ALA A 44 -11.02 -23.10 11.03
C ALA A 44 -10.31 -24.45 11.03
N LEU A 45 -9.23 -24.59 10.27
CA LEU A 45 -8.44 -25.84 10.18
C LEU A 45 -7.54 -26.11 11.40
N LYS A 46 -7.31 -25.13 12.28
CA LYS A 46 -6.54 -25.35 13.52
C LYS A 46 -7.18 -26.40 14.47
N SER A 47 -8.49 -26.58 14.39
CA SER A 47 -9.27 -27.49 15.23
C SER A 47 -9.88 -28.68 14.47
N GLY A 48 -9.68 -28.77 13.14
CA GLY A 48 -10.26 -29.80 12.28
C GLY A 48 -9.23 -30.64 11.53
N ALA A 49 -9.66 -31.78 11.00
CA ALA A 49 -8.83 -32.59 10.11
C ALA A 49 -8.60 -31.86 8.78
N LEU A 50 -7.39 -31.98 8.25
CA LEU A 50 -7.07 -31.46 6.92
C LEU A 50 -7.87 -32.24 5.87
N PRO A 51 -8.36 -31.58 4.81
CA PRO A 51 -9.09 -32.26 3.75
C PRO A 51 -8.16 -33.24 3.00
N VAL A 52 -8.74 -34.36 2.57
CA VAL A 52 -8.04 -35.32 1.72
C VAL A 52 -7.96 -34.75 0.30
N ALA A 53 -6.77 -34.75 -0.28
CA ALA A 53 -6.55 -34.26 -1.63
C ALA A 53 -7.19 -35.20 -2.67
N ALA A 54 -8.07 -34.65 -3.51
CA ALA A 54 -8.70 -35.35 -4.61
C ALA A 54 -7.82 -35.33 -5.89
N VAL A 55 -6.93 -34.33 -6.01
CA VAL A 55 -6.06 -34.14 -7.17
C VAL A 55 -4.60 -34.07 -6.73
N GLN A 56 -3.72 -34.69 -7.51
CA GLN A 56 -2.27 -34.61 -7.33
C GLN A 56 -1.66 -33.79 -8.48
N ARG A 57 -0.77 -32.86 -8.11
CA ARG A 57 -0.06 -32.01 -9.09
C ARG A 57 1.43 -32.01 -8.77
N ARG A 58 2.24 -31.69 -9.76
CA ARG A 58 3.69 -31.55 -9.59
C ARG A 58 4.18 -30.30 -10.31
N SER A 59 5.21 -29.68 -9.75
CA SER A 59 5.91 -28.54 -10.34
C SER A 59 7.36 -28.53 -9.85
N SER A 60 8.28 -27.99 -10.63
CA SER A 60 9.64 -27.74 -10.17
C SER A 60 9.66 -26.66 -9.08
N VAL A 61 8.92 -25.57 -9.29
CA VAL A 61 8.79 -24.50 -8.29
C VAL A 61 7.32 -24.10 -8.12
N LEU A 62 6.89 -24.01 -6.88
CA LEU A 62 5.59 -23.49 -6.52
C LEU A 62 5.76 -22.17 -5.76
N VAL A 63 5.12 -21.10 -6.24
CA VAL A 63 5.08 -19.79 -5.57
C VAL A 63 3.71 -19.63 -4.93
N ILE A 64 3.67 -19.36 -3.63
CA ILE A 64 2.42 -19.17 -2.87
C ILE A 64 2.26 -17.70 -2.55
N GLY A 65 1.23 -17.08 -3.13
CA GLY A 65 0.95 -15.66 -3.14
C GLY A 65 1.41 -14.99 -4.45
N ALA A 66 0.48 -14.40 -5.20
CA ALA A 66 0.72 -13.66 -6.43
C ALA A 66 0.62 -12.13 -6.22
N GLY A 67 1.06 -11.63 -5.07
CA GLY A 67 1.38 -10.21 -4.85
C GLY A 67 2.67 -9.82 -5.57
N VAL A 68 3.12 -8.57 -5.38
CA VAL A 68 4.35 -8.03 -6.01
C VAL A 68 5.54 -8.95 -5.85
N ALA A 69 5.81 -9.44 -4.64
CA ALA A 69 6.95 -10.31 -4.37
C ALA A 69 6.87 -11.68 -5.08
N GLY A 70 5.67 -12.29 -5.11
CA GLY A 70 5.49 -13.59 -5.80
C GLY A 70 5.59 -13.47 -7.30
N LEU A 71 5.01 -12.43 -7.89
CA LEU A 71 5.14 -12.12 -9.32
C LEU A 71 6.59 -11.81 -9.70
N ALA A 72 7.31 -11.07 -8.85
CA ALA A 72 8.73 -10.80 -9.04
C ALA A 72 9.59 -12.07 -8.98
N ALA A 73 9.30 -12.98 -8.03
CA ALA A 73 10.00 -14.27 -7.92
C ALA A 73 9.76 -15.14 -9.17
N ALA A 74 8.52 -15.23 -9.63
CA ALA A 74 8.20 -16.01 -10.84
C ALA A 74 8.89 -15.43 -12.09
N ARG A 75 8.92 -14.08 -12.23
CA ARG A 75 9.65 -13.42 -13.30
C ARG A 75 11.15 -13.72 -13.25
N ALA A 76 11.76 -13.64 -12.06
CA ALA A 76 13.18 -13.95 -11.88
C ALA A 76 13.51 -15.40 -12.21
N LEU A 77 12.66 -16.35 -11.81
CA LEU A 77 12.78 -17.77 -12.17
C LEU A 77 12.72 -17.98 -13.69
N GLY A 78 11.77 -17.36 -14.37
CA GLY A 78 11.67 -17.44 -15.84
C GLY A 78 12.90 -16.84 -16.53
N ARG A 79 13.43 -15.70 -16.07
CA ARG A 79 14.70 -15.11 -16.58
C ARG A 79 15.91 -16.02 -16.36
N ALA A 80 15.89 -16.85 -15.31
CA ALA A 80 16.92 -17.83 -15.05
C ALA A 80 16.70 -19.17 -15.81
N GLY A 81 15.68 -19.27 -16.68
CA GLY A 81 15.37 -20.48 -17.46
C GLY A 81 14.70 -21.58 -16.66
N VAL A 82 13.95 -21.24 -15.61
CA VAL A 82 13.08 -22.18 -14.89
C VAL A 82 11.65 -21.96 -15.39
N ASP A 83 11.18 -22.85 -16.29
CA ASP A 83 9.89 -22.69 -16.97
C ASP A 83 8.74 -23.35 -16.22
N ASP A 84 8.99 -24.45 -15.50
CA ASP A 84 7.99 -25.16 -14.70
C ASP A 84 7.82 -24.50 -13.33
N VAL A 85 7.15 -23.35 -13.36
CA VAL A 85 6.82 -22.52 -12.19
C VAL A 85 5.32 -22.29 -12.17
N HIS A 86 4.65 -22.62 -11.07
CA HIS A 86 3.24 -22.34 -10.86
C HIS A 86 3.04 -21.38 -9.67
N LEU A 87 2.07 -20.48 -9.80
CA LEU A 87 1.69 -19.55 -8.75
C LEU A 87 0.31 -19.89 -8.22
N LEU A 88 0.16 -19.88 -6.90
CA LEU A 88 -1.13 -20.03 -6.21
C LEU A 88 -1.54 -18.69 -5.59
N GLU A 89 -2.72 -18.22 -5.91
CA GLU A 89 -3.29 -16.99 -5.37
C GLU A 89 -4.65 -17.26 -4.72
N LEU A 90 -4.82 -16.76 -3.49
CA LEU A 90 -6.06 -16.91 -2.71
C LEU A 90 -7.22 -16.15 -3.34
N GLU A 91 -6.97 -14.95 -3.84
CA GLU A 91 -7.96 -14.08 -4.44
C GLU A 91 -8.29 -14.49 -5.89
N ASP A 92 -9.27 -13.82 -6.50
CA ASP A 92 -9.66 -14.08 -7.88
C ASP A 92 -8.73 -13.37 -8.89
N GLU A 93 -7.86 -12.48 -8.40
CA GLU A 93 -6.90 -11.71 -9.19
C GLU A 93 -5.55 -11.65 -8.47
N ALA A 94 -4.47 -11.66 -9.26
CA ALA A 94 -3.12 -11.37 -8.77
C ALA A 94 -2.95 -9.89 -8.43
N GLY A 95 -1.91 -9.55 -7.66
CA GLY A 95 -1.52 -8.18 -7.35
C GLY A 95 -1.42 -7.90 -5.84
N GLY A 96 -2.02 -8.71 -4.99
CA GLY A 96 -1.98 -8.51 -3.53
C GLY A 96 -2.54 -7.13 -3.13
N HIS A 97 -1.73 -6.29 -2.45
CA HIS A 97 -2.13 -4.92 -2.09
C HIS A 97 -1.98 -3.91 -3.24
N ALA A 98 -1.47 -4.32 -4.39
CA ALA A 98 -1.36 -3.52 -5.62
C ALA A 98 -2.42 -3.94 -6.66
N ARG A 99 -3.64 -4.28 -6.22
CA ARG A 99 -4.79 -4.54 -7.10
C ARG A 99 -5.53 -3.26 -7.43
N GLY A 100 -6.25 -3.28 -8.55
CA GLY A 100 -7.12 -2.21 -8.98
C GLY A 100 -8.59 -2.62 -8.99
N HIS A 101 -9.45 -1.66 -9.28
CA HIS A 101 -10.89 -1.81 -9.38
C HIS A 101 -11.41 -1.03 -10.60
N ARG A 102 -12.65 -1.28 -10.98
CA ARG A 102 -13.30 -0.55 -12.05
C ARG A 102 -14.70 -0.14 -11.64
N MET A 103 -14.97 1.17 -11.65
CA MET A 103 -16.25 1.78 -11.31
C MET A 103 -16.77 2.60 -12.49
N ALA A 104 -18.00 2.37 -12.94
CA ALA A 104 -18.62 3.11 -14.03
C ALA A 104 -17.72 3.28 -15.27
N GLY A 105 -16.95 2.25 -15.61
CA GLY A 105 -16.02 2.26 -16.75
C GLY A 105 -14.67 2.94 -16.49
N MET A 106 -14.44 3.51 -15.31
CA MET A 106 -13.19 4.16 -14.88
C MET A 106 -12.39 3.22 -14.00
N ASP A 107 -11.09 3.13 -14.26
CA ASP A 107 -10.17 2.37 -13.41
C ASP A 107 -9.79 3.19 -12.17
N CYS A 108 -9.60 2.51 -11.03
CA CYS A 108 -9.19 3.10 -9.75
C CYS A 108 -8.38 2.09 -8.92
N PRO A 109 -7.54 2.53 -7.97
CA PRO A 109 -6.78 1.60 -7.14
C PRO A 109 -7.63 0.98 -6.03
N LEU A 110 -7.25 -0.22 -5.59
CA LEU A 110 -7.76 -0.84 -4.35
C LEU A 110 -6.72 -0.84 -3.22
N GLY A 111 -5.53 -0.28 -3.44
CA GLY A 111 -4.45 -0.25 -2.48
C GLY A 111 -3.33 0.66 -2.98
N ALA A 112 -2.11 0.14 -3.12
CA ALA A 112 -0.95 0.91 -3.58
C ALA A 112 -1.24 1.62 -4.91
N HIS A 113 -1.02 2.93 -4.97
CA HIS A 113 -1.53 3.78 -6.03
C HIS A 113 -0.47 4.60 -6.77
N TYR A 114 0.77 4.60 -6.29
CA TYR A 114 1.90 5.27 -6.95
C TYR A 114 3.20 4.50 -6.74
N LEU A 115 4.20 4.85 -7.51
CA LEU A 115 5.56 4.41 -7.33
C LEU A 115 6.49 5.62 -7.44
N PRO A 116 7.27 6.00 -6.40
CA PRO A 116 8.32 6.99 -6.54
C PRO A 116 9.29 6.59 -7.65
N VAL A 117 9.82 7.55 -8.38
CA VAL A 117 10.87 7.25 -9.36
C VAL A 117 12.05 6.61 -8.64
N PRO A 118 12.40 5.36 -9.00
CA PRO A 118 13.34 4.60 -8.19
C PRO A 118 14.76 5.14 -8.27
N GLY A 119 15.38 5.36 -7.12
CA GLY A 119 16.78 5.77 -6.97
C GLY A 119 17.78 4.69 -7.43
N ASP A 120 19.08 5.00 -7.40
CA ASP A 120 20.16 4.11 -7.90
C ASP A 120 20.22 2.74 -7.20
N ALA A 121 19.80 2.67 -5.95
CA ALA A 121 19.80 1.43 -5.18
C ALA A 121 18.71 0.43 -5.63
N ALA A 122 17.62 0.91 -6.26
CA ALA A 122 16.48 0.10 -6.70
C ALA A 122 16.68 -0.49 -8.10
N ARG A 123 17.78 -1.17 -8.34
CA ARG A 123 18.20 -1.66 -9.66
C ARG A 123 17.15 -2.54 -10.32
N GLU A 124 16.62 -3.51 -9.58
CA GLU A 124 15.63 -4.46 -10.08
C GLU A 124 14.32 -3.77 -10.49
N VAL A 125 13.94 -2.71 -9.77
CA VAL A 125 12.76 -1.92 -10.11
C VAL A 125 13.01 -1.08 -11.36
N ARG A 126 14.19 -0.45 -11.49
CA ARG A 126 14.58 0.25 -12.73
C ARG A 126 14.59 -0.66 -13.95
N GLU A 127 15.15 -1.87 -13.82
CA GLU A 127 15.12 -2.88 -14.88
C GLU A 127 13.69 -3.27 -15.26
N LEU A 128 12.82 -3.46 -14.26
CA LEU A 128 11.39 -3.74 -14.50
C LEU A 128 10.74 -2.62 -15.31
N LEU A 129 10.95 -1.36 -14.90
CA LEU A 129 10.36 -0.20 -15.57
C LEU A 129 10.90 -0.04 -16.99
N ALA A 130 12.18 -0.33 -17.21
CA ALA A 130 12.77 -0.35 -18.55
C ALA A 130 12.17 -1.44 -19.44
N ASP A 131 11.99 -2.66 -18.91
CA ASP A 131 11.35 -3.76 -19.64
C ASP A 131 9.88 -3.47 -19.98
N PHE A 132 9.21 -2.63 -19.19
CA PHE A 132 7.85 -2.18 -19.48
C PHE A 132 7.79 -0.92 -20.36
N GLY A 133 8.95 -0.41 -20.78
CA GLY A 133 9.03 0.78 -21.64
C GLY A 133 8.77 2.10 -20.92
N LEU A 134 8.79 2.10 -19.58
CA LEU A 134 8.57 3.29 -18.74
C LEU A 134 9.87 4.07 -18.46
N ALA A 135 11.00 3.45 -18.70
CA ALA A 135 12.31 4.03 -18.44
C ALA A 135 13.29 3.64 -19.54
N ARG A 136 14.26 4.49 -19.80
CA ARG A 136 15.38 4.23 -20.71
C ARG A 136 16.63 4.99 -20.26
N VAL A 137 17.78 4.55 -20.74
CA VAL A 137 19.05 5.26 -20.48
C VAL A 137 19.39 6.11 -21.70
N GLU A 138 19.42 7.43 -21.52
CA GLU A 138 19.82 8.41 -22.53
C GLU A 138 21.04 9.19 -22.03
N HIS A 139 22.11 9.19 -22.83
CA HIS A 139 23.36 9.88 -22.47
C HIS A 139 23.91 9.50 -21.08
N GLY A 140 23.74 8.24 -20.68
CA GLY A 140 24.19 7.73 -19.37
C GLY A 140 23.28 8.10 -18.17
N ARG A 141 22.12 8.70 -18.42
CA ARG A 141 21.13 9.06 -17.38
C ARG A 141 19.83 8.34 -17.63
N TRP A 142 19.15 7.98 -16.56
CA TRP A 142 17.79 7.45 -16.63
C TRP A 142 16.82 8.56 -17.01
N THR A 143 15.97 8.29 -17.99
CA THR A 143 14.83 9.12 -18.39
C THR A 143 13.55 8.31 -18.26
N TRP A 144 12.48 8.96 -17.88
CA TRP A 144 11.19 8.33 -17.58
C TRP A 144 10.15 8.77 -18.61
N ASP A 145 9.20 7.89 -18.89
CA ASP A 145 8.11 8.22 -19.81
C ASP A 145 7.17 9.23 -19.14
N GLU A 146 7.18 10.47 -19.63
CA GLU A 146 6.39 11.57 -19.09
C GLU A 146 4.89 11.29 -19.02
N ARG A 147 4.37 10.40 -19.87
CA ARG A 147 2.94 10.01 -19.84
C ARG A 147 2.54 9.28 -18.57
N HIS A 148 3.50 8.73 -17.83
CA HIS A 148 3.32 7.97 -16.61
C HIS A 148 3.84 8.71 -15.37
N LEU A 149 4.54 9.81 -15.56
CA LEU A 149 4.85 10.73 -14.46
C LEU A 149 3.60 11.49 -14.04
N CYS A 150 3.44 11.72 -12.76
CA CYS A 150 2.31 12.48 -12.24
C CYS A 150 2.33 13.91 -12.80
N HIS A 151 1.23 14.31 -13.44
CA HIS A 151 1.11 15.66 -13.97
C HIS A 151 1.00 16.71 -12.85
N SER A 152 1.57 17.89 -13.09
CA SER A 152 1.39 19.03 -12.19
C SER A 152 -0.04 19.60 -12.31
N PRO A 153 -0.69 19.94 -11.17
CA PRO A 153 -0.21 19.81 -9.80
C PRO A 153 -0.22 18.37 -9.29
N GLN A 154 0.85 17.98 -8.60
CA GLN A 154 0.97 16.63 -8.05
C GLN A 154 0.17 16.49 -6.76
N GLU A 155 0.33 17.45 -5.83
CA GLU A 155 -0.25 17.38 -4.49
C GLU A 155 -0.64 18.76 -3.96
N ARG A 156 -1.65 18.80 -3.09
CA ARG A 156 -2.11 20.01 -2.41
C ARG A 156 -2.62 19.71 -1.00
N LEU A 157 -2.46 20.69 -0.10
CA LEU A 157 -2.91 20.66 1.28
C LEU A 157 -4.05 21.63 1.50
N PHE A 158 -5.16 21.18 2.08
CA PHE A 158 -6.21 22.07 2.57
C PHE A 158 -5.87 22.54 3.98
N PHE A 159 -5.51 23.81 4.11
CA PHE A 159 -5.06 24.40 5.35
C PHE A 159 -5.71 25.76 5.56
N GLU A 160 -6.27 26.02 6.75
CA GLU A 160 -6.92 27.28 7.12
C GLU A 160 -7.95 27.81 6.08
N GLY A 161 -8.70 26.88 5.48
CA GLY A 161 -9.80 27.22 4.56
C GLY A 161 -9.42 27.42 3.09
N ALA A 162 -8.17 27.22 2.72
CA ALA A 162 -7.65 27.33 1.35
C ALA A 162 -6.77 26.15 0.96
N TRP A 163 -6.65 25.91 -0.36
CA TRP A 163 -5.70 24.94 -0.90
C TRP A 163 -4.32 25.57 -1.08
N HIS A 164 -3.29 24.89 -0.60
CA HIS A 164 -1.88 25.23 -0.77
C HIS A 164 -1.17 24.14 -1.59
N GLU A 165 -0.23 24.55 -2.41
CA GLU A 165 0.58 23.60 -3.20
C GLU A 165 1.56 22.85 -2.30
N GLY A 166 1.69 21.52 -2.51
CA GLY A 166 2.48 20.63 -1.68
C GLY A 166 1.74 20.22 -0.40
N LEU A 167 2.34 19.31 0.38
CA LEU A 167 1.74 18.76 1.61
C LEU A 167 2.33 19.37 2.89
N LEU A 168 3.48 20.04 2.81
CA LEU A 168 4.08 20.70 3.96
C LEU A 168 3.28 21.98 4.31
N PRO A 169 2.74 22.12 5.55
CA PRO A 169 1.97 23.29 5.92
C PRO A 169 2.78 24.59 5.72
N PRO A 170 2.13 25.68 5.26
CA PRO A 170 2.81 26.94 5.03
C PRO A 170 3.54 27.47 6.26
N ALA A 171 4.69 28.10 6.06
CA ALA A 171 5.45 28.75 7.12
C ALA A 171 5.97 30.11 6.63
N GLU A 172 5.67 31.17 7.41
CA GLU A 172 6.09 32.53 7.09
C GLU A 172 7.60 32.68 7.18
N PRO A 173 8.21 33.52 6.30
CA PRO A 173 9.63 33.88 6.41
C PRO A 173 9.98 34.38 7.81
N GLY A 174 11.02 33.80 8.42
CA GLY A 174 11.48 34.18 9.76
C GLY A 174 10.66 33.61 10.92
N SER A 175 9.61 32.80 10.66
CA SER A 175 8.82 32.15 11.70
C SER A 175 9.59 31.06 12.45
N ALA A 176 9.15 30.76 13.67
CA ALA A 176 9.64 29.62 14.45
C ALA A 176 9.40 28.29 13.72
N THR A 177 8.27 28.14 13.04
CA THR A 177 7.93 26.98 12.20
C THR A 177 8.98 26.75 11.12
N LEU A 178 9.31 27.80 10.33
CA LEU A 178 10.32 27.69 9.27
C LEU A 178 11.70 27.35 9.84
N ALA A 179 12.06 27.89 11.02
CA ALA A 179 13.30 27.53 11.69
C ALA A 179 13.37 26.06 12.06
N GLN A 180 12.25 25.47 12.52
CA GLN A 180 12.18 24.02 12.82
C GLN A 180 12.21 23.17 11.55
N TYR A 181 11.58 23.61 10.45
CA TYR A 181 11.70 22.94 9.15
C TYR A 181 13.17 22.85 8.69
N ARG A 182 13.88 23.97 8.74
CA ARG A 182 15.31 24.01 8.40
C ARG A 182 16.17 23.14 9.32
N ARG A 183 15.85 23.13 10.62
CA ARG A 183 16.54 22.27 11.58
C ARG A 183 16.31 20.79 11.27
N PHE A 184 15.09 20.38 10.98
CA PHE A 184 14.78 19.00 10.60
C PHE A 184 15.50 18.61 9.30
N SER A 185 15.51 19.47 8.27
CA SER A 185 16.25 19.26 7.03
C SER A 185 17.74 19.01 7.28
N ALA A 186 18.37 19.83 8.12
CA ALA A 186 19.77 19.66 8.50
C ALA A 186 20.05 18.32 9.20
N LEU A 187 19.14 17.88 10.09
CA LEU A 187 19.25 16.60 10.79
C LEU A 187 19.08 15.40 9.85
N VAL A 188 18.15 15.46 8.90
CA VAL A 188 17.98 14.43 7.85
C VAL A 188 19.25 14.32 7.02
N SER A 189 19.79 15.44 6.55
CA SER A 189 21.05 15.48 5.76
C SER A 189 22.25 14.97 6.56
N GLN A 190 22.32 15.27 7.86
CA GLN A 190 23.34 14.74 8.74
C GLN A 190 23.20 13.22 8.89
N ALA A 191 21.99 12.70 9.13
CA ALA A 191 21.73 11.28 9.25
C ALA A 191 22.08 10.54 7.95
N GLN A 192 21.71 11.09 6.80
CA GLN A 192 22.02 10.52 5.49
C GLN A 192 23.54 10.33 5.29
N ARG A 193 24.33 11.34 5.64
CA ARG A 193 25.81 11.28 5.53
C ARG A 193 26.47 10.37 6.57
N ALA A 194 25.95 10.34 7.79
CA ALA A 194 26.59 9.65 8.91
C ALA A 194 26.21 8.17 9.00
N VAL A 195 24.98 7.81 8.62
CA VAL A 195 24.42 6.47 8.81
C VAL A 195 24.29 5.75 7.47
N GLY A 196 23.83 6.45 6.43
CA GLY A 196 23.50 5.89 5.13
C GLY A 196 22.08 5.28 5.11
N PHE A 197 21.36 5.57 4.02
CA PHE A 197 20.00 5.05 3.81
C PHE A 197 19.84 4.71 2.33
N SER A 198 19.03 3.71 2.03
CA SER A 198 18.69 3.34 0.65
C SER A 198 17.26 2.81 0.57
N MET A 199 16.66 2.95 -0.59
CA MET A 199 15.44 2.28 -0.99
C MET A 199 15.78 1.36 -2.19
N PRO A 200 15.73 0.03 -2.09
CA PRO A 200 15.36 -0.78 -0.91
C PRO A 200 16.38 -0.70 0.24
N ALA A 201 15.88 -0.81 1.48
CA ALA A 201 16.69 -0.72 2.69
C ALA A 201 17.73 -1.84 2.84
N LEU A 202 17.51 -2.98 2.20
CA LEU A 202 18.45 -4.11 2.20
C LEU A 202 19.77 -3.80 1.46
N ARG A 203 19.85 -2.71 0.69
CA ARG A 203 21.06 -2.28 -0.03
C ARG A 203 22.06 -1.59 0.86
N THR A 204 21.62 -1.07 2.01
CA THR A 204 22.51 -0.47 3.01
C THR A 204 22.80 -1.49 4.12
N PRO A 205 24.07 -1.79 4.42
CA PRO A 205 24.43 -2.67 5.53
C PRO A 205 23.91 -2.14 6.86
N TRP A 206 23.30 -3.02 7.66
CA TRP A 206 22.80 -2.65 8.99
C TRP A 206 23.94 -2.49 9.98
N THR A 207 24.09 -1.32 10.57
CA THR A 207 25.17 -0.96 11.50
C THR A 207 24.64 -0.65 12.90
N ALA A 208 25.56 -0.48 13.86
CA ALA A 208 25.21 -0.03 15.22
C ALA A 208 24.53 1.36 15.21
N ALA A 209 24.85 2.24 14.26
CA ALA A 209 24.20 3.54 14.12
C ALA A 209 22.73 3.40 13.72
N HIS A 210 22.41 2.48 12.79
CA HIS A 210 21.02 2.15 12.43
C HIS A 210 20.27 1.59 13.65
N ALA A 211 20.89 0.66 14.38
CA ALA A 211 20.28 0.07 15.57
C ALA A 211 20.01 1.11 16.67
N ALA A 212 20.88 2.09 16.84
CA ALA A 212 20.68 3.20 17.79
C ALA A 212 19.48 4.08 17.40
N LEU A 213 19.29 4.37 16.12
CA LEU A 213 18.10 5.08 15.65
C LEU A 213 16.84 4.23 15.78
N GLU A 214 16.94 2.93 15.51
CA GLU A 214 15.79 2.03 15.60
C GLU A 214 15.34 1.76 17.04
N ALA A 215 16.19 1.98 18.04
CA ALA A 215 15.91 1.68 19.46
C ALA A 215 14.82 2.58 20.08
N THR A 216 14.43 3.67 19.45
CA THR A 216 13.49 4.66 19.99
C THR A 216 12.40 4.99 18.95
N THR A 217 11.27 5.52 19.41
CA THR A 217 10.23 6.00 18.49
C THR A 217 10.67 7.29 17.77
N PHE A 218 10.06 7.56 16.63
CA PHE A 218 10.34 8.81 15.91
C PHE A 218 9.88 10.04 16.71
N ALA A 219 8.74 9.96 17.38
CA ALA A 219 8.26 11.03 18.25
C ALA A 219 9.23 11.37 19.39
N ASP A 220 9.83 10.35 20.05
CA ASP A 220 10.83 10.55 21.09
C ASP A 220 12.13 11.15 20.51
N TRP A 221 12.53 10.71 19.32
CA TRP A 221 13.70 11.27 18.66
C TRP A 221 13.49 12.74 18.29
N LEU A 222 12.31 13.10 17.76
CA LEU A 222 11.95 14.48 17.48
C LEU A 222 11.96 15.34 18.74
N ALA A 223 11.40 14.84 19.85
CA ALA A 223 11.40 15.57 21.12
C ALA A 223 12.83 15.83 21.67
N ARG A 224 13.69 14.82 21.62
CA ARG A 224 15.12 14.97 22.04
C ARG A 224 15.89 15.97 21.18
N ASN A 225 15.49 16.17 19.95
CA ASN A 225 16.09 17.14 19.04
C ASN A 225 15.41 18.52 19.09
N GLY A 226 14.46 18.74 20.03
CA GLY A 226 13.75 20.01 20.19
C GLY A 226 12.90 20.40 18.99
N LEU A 227 12.33 19.41 18.32
CA LEU A 227 11.41 19.56 17.20
C LEU A 227 9.98 19.39 17.71
N ASP A 228 9.32 20.48 18.11
CA ASP A 228 8.02 20.51 18.78
C ASP A 228 6.95 21.34 18.05
N ASP A 229 7.30 21.98 16.91
CA ASP A 229 6.35 22.72 16.10
C ASP A 229 5.19 21.83 15.63
N ALA A 230 3.96 22.29 15.83
CA ALA A 230 2.76 21.50 15.56
C ALA A 230 2.57 21.19 14.07
N ARG A 231 2.94 22.11 13.16
CA ARG A 231 2.82 21.92 11.71
C ARG A 231 3.84 20.89 11.22
N LEU A 232 5.10 21.00 11.70
CA LEU A 232 6.14 20.01 11.42
C LEU A 232 5.73 18.62 11.92
N ARG A 233 5.29 18.53 13.19
CA ARG A 233 4.87 17.26 13.79
C ARG A 233 3.73 16.60 13.04
N TRP A 234 2.73 17.38 12.63
CA TRP A 234 1.61 16.87 11.83
C TRP A 234 2.09 16.29 10.50
N TYR A 235 2.97 17.02 9.78
CA TYR A 235 3.48 16.56 8.50
C TYR A 235 4.31 15.28 8.62
N LEU A 236 5.20 15.21 9.62
CA LEU A 236 6.02 14.02 9.87
C LEU A 236 5.17 12.82 10.29
N ASP A 237 4.11 13.05 11.06
CA ASP A 237 3.14 12.03 11.42
C ASP A 237 2.35 11.54 10.21
N TYR A 238 1.92 12.47 9.34
CA TYR A 238 1.29 12.16 8.06
C TYR A 238 2.18 11.23 7.21
N CYS A 239 3.45 11.58 7.01
CA CYS A 239 4.40 10.77 6.25
C CYS A 239 4.57 9.35 6.85
N CYS A 240 4.59 9.23 8.18
CA CYS A 240 4.68 7.93 8.84
C CYS A 240 3.40 7.10 8.63
N ARG A 241 2.22 7.72 8.70
CA ARG A 241 0.95 7.03 8.45
C ARG A 241 0.81 6.60 7.01
N ASP A 242 1.27 7.41 6.07
CA ASP A 242 1.25 7.10 4.63
C ASP A 242 2.17 5.92 4.29
N ASP A 243 3.44 6.00 4.65
CA ASP A 243 4.47 5.02 4.23
C ASP A 243 4.46 3.74 5.09
N TYR A 244 4.01 3.82 6.36
CA TYR A 244 4.10 2.71 7.33
C TYR A 244 2.77 2.30 7.97
N GLY A 245 1.70 3.03 7.69
CA GLY A 245 0.39 2.79 8.30
C GLY A 245 0.33 3.06 9.80
N ALA A 246 1.29 3.79 10.36
CA ALA A 246 1.39 4.05 11.79
C ALA A 246 1.98 5.43 12.06
N ASP A 247 1.63 6.02 13.20
CA ASP A 247 2.06 7.36 13.63
C ASP A 247 3.53 7.42 14.07
N ALA A 248 4.04 8.63 14.22
CA ALA A 248 5.41 8.88 14.68
C ALA A 248 5.68 8.37 16.10
N ALA A 249 4.65 8.20 16.94
CA ALA A 249 4.77 7.63 18.27
C ALA A 249 4.93 6.10 18.25
N THR A 250 4.60 5.47 17.15
CA THR A 250 4.64 4.01 16.95
C THR A 250 5.87 3.57 16.16
N VAL A 251 6.22 4.26 15.07
CA VAL A 251 7.35 3.86 14.21
C VAL A 251 8.69 4.23 14.86
N SER A 252 9.74 3.49 14.49
CA SER A 252 11.09 3.78 14.95
C SER A 252 11.66 5.08 14.35
N ALA A 253 12.61 5.72 15.02
CA ALA A 253 13.28 6.90 14.50
C ALA A 253 14.08 6.58 13.23
N TRP A 254 14.60 5.36 13.10
CA TRP A 254 15.18 4.91 11.86
C TRP A 254 14.17 5.00 10.69
N ALA A 255 12.96 4.51 10.86
CA ALA A 255 11.94 4.54 9.83
C ALA A 255 11.51 5.97 9.47
N GLY A 256 11.24 6.82 10.48
CA GLY A 256 10.88 8.22 10.24
C GLY A 256 11.96 9.02 9.49
N LEU A 257 13.25 8.75 9.78
CA LEU A 257 14.36 9.33 9.02
C LEU A 257 14.53 8.69 7.65
N HIS A 258 14.35 7.36 7.55
CA HIS A 258 14.47 6.61 6.30
C HIS A 258 13.52 7.13 5.22
N TYR A 259 12.30 7.54 5.59
CA TYR A 259 11.33 8.12 4.66
C TYR A 259 11.97 9.25 3.81
N PHE A 260 12.70 10.14 4.45
CA PHE A 260 13.35 11.28 3.80
C PHE A 260 14.77 10.94 3.29
N ALA A 261 15.58 10.32 4.11
CA ALA A 261 17.01 10.13 3.85
C ALA A 261 17.32 9.08 2.77
N SER A 262 16.38 8.15 2.49
CA SER A 262 16.52 7.17 1.39
C SER A 262 16.01 7.68 0.04
N ARG A 263 15.38 8.85 0.03
CA ARG A 263 14.83 9.55 -1.13
C ARG A 263 15.56 10.89 -1.32
N HIS A 264 14.82 11.95 -1.64
CA HIS A 264 15.40 13.29 -1.96
C HIS A 264 15.67 14.18 -0.73
N GLY A 265 15.42 13.69 0.48
CA GLY A 265 15.59 14.49 1.70
C GLY A 265 14.33 15.20 2.14
N PHE A 266 14.48 16.21 2.99
CA PHE A 266 13.40 17.08 3.43
C PHE A 266 13.73 18.52 3.02
N HIS A 267 12.84 19.15 2.27
CA HIS A 267 13.04 20.48 1.69
C HIS A 267 12.08 21.50 2.33
N PRO A 268 12.60 22.45 3.13
CA PRO A 268 11.78 23.54 3.67
C PRO A 268 11.37 24.53 2.55
N PRO A 269 10.31 25.30 2.74
CA PRO A 269 9.93 26.36 1.80
C PRO A 269 11.06 27.35 1.55
N GLY A 270 11.27 27.70 0.26
CA GLY A 270 12.34 28.58 -0.18
C GLY A 270 13.69 27.89 -0.44
N ASP A 271 13.72 26.56 -0.43
CA ASP A 271 14.85 25.78 -0.92
C ASP A 271 14.75 25.69 -2.46
N GLU A 272 15.53 26.53 -3.15
CA GLU A 272 15.51 26.61 -4.63
C GLU A 272 16.14 25.38 -5.32
N GLU A 273 16.91 24.57 -4.58
CA GLU A 273 17.54 23.33 -5.08
C GLU A 273 16.62 22.11 -4.92
N ALA A 274 15.44 22.28 -4.33
CA ALA A 274 14.49 21.20 -4.12
C ALA A 274 13.88 20.73 -5.44
N GLU A 275 14.39 19.66 -6.00
CA GLU A 275 13.65 18.91 -7.01
C GLU A 275 12.47 18.20 -6.33
N ARG A 276 11.26 18.38 -6.89
CA ARG A 276 10.11 17.57 -6.44
C ARG A 276 10.39 16.12 -6.74
N GLU A 277 10.07 15.24 -5.79
CA GLU A 277 10.15 13.82 -6.03
C GLU A 277 9.13 13.42 -7.10
N PRO A 278 9.56 13.04 -8.32
CA PRO A 278 8.63 12.61 -9.34
C PRO A 278 8.08 11.24 -8.96
N VAL A 279 6.77 11.08 -9.17
CA VAL A 279 6.09 9.80 -8.94
C VAL A 279 5.47 9.29 -10.22
N LEU A 280 5.46 7.98 -10.39
CA LEU A 280 4.75 7.28 -11.45
C LEU A 280 3.35 6.96 -10.94
N THR A 281 2.33 7.32 -11.72
CA THR A 281 0.92 7.12 -11.36
C THR A 281 0.12 6.56 -12.54
N TRP A 282 -0.93 5.81 -12.21
CA TRP A 282 -1.87 5.22 -13.18
C TRP A 282 -3.29 5.30 -12.61
N PRO A 283 -4.33 5.40 -13.43
CA PRO A 283 -5.70 5.39 -12.94
C PRO A 283 -6.01 4.22 -12.01
N GLU A 284 -5.57 3.00 -12.37
CA GLU A 284 -5.71 1.80 -11.55
C GLU A 284 -4.66 1.64 -10.45
N GLY A 285 -3.81 2.63 -10.24
CA GLY A 285 -2.67 2.56 -9.32
C GLY A 285 -1.65 1.49 -9.74
N ASN A 286 -0.95 0.90 -8.78
CA ASN A 286 0.10 -0.09 -9.04
C ASN A 286 -0.44 -1.42 -9.63
N ALA A 287 -1.76 -1.55 -9.80
CA ALA A 287 -2.35 -2.64 -10.58
C ALA A 287 -1.88 -2.63 -12.04
N TRP A 288 -1.52 -1.48 -12.58
CA TRP A 288 -0.89 -1.36 -13.89
C TRP A 288 0.39 -2.20 -14.00
N LEU A 289 1.22 -2.19 -12.97
CA LEU A 289 2.46 -2.97 -12.88
C LEU A 289 2.17 -4.46 -12.66
N THR A 290 1.31 -4.78 -11.69
CA THR A 290 1.06 -6.19 -11.32
C THR A 290 0.31 -6.94 -12.41
N ARG A 291 -0.60 -6.31 -13.16
CA ARG A 291 -1.24 -6.91 -14.33
C ARG A 291 -0.23 -7.27 -15.42
N ARG A 292 0.77 -6.40 -15.66
CA ARG A 292 1.84 -6.68 -16.63
C ARG A 292 2.80 -7.78 -16.17
N LEU A 293 3.09 -7.84 -14.88
CA LEU A 293 3.86 -8.94 -14.29
C LEU A 293 3.11 -10.28 -14.38
N ALA A 294 1.80 -10.28 -14.20
CA ALA A 294 0.97 -11.48 -14.25
C ALA A 294 0.68 -11.97 -15.67
N ALA A 295 0.61 -11.07 -16.65
CA ALA A 295 0.20 -11.41 -18.03
C ALA A 295 0.99 -12.57 -18.67
N PRO A 296 2.34 -12.69 -18.53
CA PRO A 296 3.09 -13.82 -19.07
C PRO A 296 2.87 -15.13 -18.31
N LEU A 297 2.15 -15.11 -17.19
CA LEU A 297 1.98 -16.24 -16.27
C LEU A 297 0.56 -16.84 -16.33
N THR A 298 -0.29 -16.41 -17.27
CA THR A 298 -1.72 -16.75 -17.31
C THR A 298 -1.99 -18.26 -17.17
N ASP A 299 -1.24 -19.10 -17.86
CA ASP A 299 -1.44 -20.57 -17.82
C ASP A 299 -0.86 -21.23 -16.55
N ARG A 300 -0.08 -20.49 -15.77
CA ARG A 300 0.64 -20.95 -14.57
C ARG A 300 0.19 -20.25 -13.29
N LEU A 301 -0.71 -19.30 -13.42
CA LEU A 301 -1.31 -18.56 -12.32
C LEU A 301 -2.68 -19.17 -11.96
N HIS A 302 -2.77 -19.75 -10.79
CA HIS A 302 -3.98 -20.39 -10.28
C HIS A 302 -4.60 -19.50 -9.20
N THR A 303 -5.64 -18.78 -9.56
CA THR A 303 -6.44 -17.95 -8.64
C THR A 303 -7.48 -18.77 -7.89
N GLY A 304 -8.04 -18.26 -6.80
CA GLY A 304 -8.96 -19.01 -5.94
C GLY A 304 -8.32 -20.25 -5.31
N ARG A 305 -7.01 -20.22 -5.04
CA ARG A 305 -6.23 -21.32 -4.47
C ARG A 305 -5.71 -20.96 -3.09
N THR A 306 -6.36 -21.48 -2.06
CA THR A 306 -5.97 -21.26 -0.67
C THR A 306 -5.00 -22.33 -0.22
N ALA A 307 -3.72 -21.98 -0.01
CA ALA A 307 -2.77 -22.87 0.61
C ALA A 307 -3.18 -23.16 2.07
N LEU A 308 -3.18 -24.42 2.46
CA LEU A 308 -3.61 -24.88 3.78
C LEU A 308 -2.47 -25.41 4.64
N ARG A 309 -1.47 -26.04 4.03
CA ARG A 309 -0.31 -26.63 4.71
C ARG A 309 0.87 -26.73 3.75
N VAL A 310 2.05 -26.46 4.26
CA VAL A 310 3.34 -26.64 3.57
C VAL A 310 4.21 -27.55 4.43
N GLU A 311 4.61 -28.69 3.88
CA GLU A 311 5.42 -29.67 4.57
C GLU A 311 6.70 -29.96 3.78
N GLU A 312 7.84 -29.57 4.35
CA GLU A 312 9.12 -29.77 3.75
C GLU A 312 9.63 -31.19 4.04
N GLY A 313 9.82 -32.00 2.99
CA GLY A 313 10.41 -33.30 3.04
C GLY A 313 11.88 -33.29 2.60
N ARG A 314 12.52 -34.46 2.67
CA ARG A 314 13.93 -34.62 2.29
C ARG A 314 14.19 -34.29 0.81
N HIS A 315 13.29 -34.65 -0.09
CA HIS A 315 13.49 -34.54 -1.53
C HIS A 315 12.58 -33.53 -2.21
N ALA A 316 11.44 -33.22 -1.63
CA ALA A 316 10.44 -32.33 -2.18
C ALA A 316 9.66 -31.60 -1.05
N VAL A 317 8.87 -30.62 -1.41
CA VAL A 317 7.91 -29.94 -0.54
C VAL A 317 6.51 -30.35 -0.98
N GLU A 318 5.68 -30.77 -0.03
CA GLU A 318 4.26 -31.01 -0.27
C GLU A 318 3.44 -29.79 0.18
N VAL A 319 2.51 -29.36 -0.66
CA VAL A 319 1.62 -28.26 -0.38
C VAL A 319 0.17 -28.73 -0.56
N LEU A 320 -0.60 -28.66 0.52
CA LEU A 320 -2.03 -28.89 0.47
C LEU A 320 -2.76 -27.57 0.19
N VAL A 321 -3.62 -27.59 -0.81
CA VAL A 321 -4.29 -26.41 -1.35
C VAL A 321 -5.78 -26.68 -1.46
N TRP A 322 -6.61 -25.68 -1.19
CA TRP A 322 -8.03 -25.71 -1.48
C TRP A 322 -8.33 -24.96 -2.76
N ASP A 323 -9.00 -25.64 -3.69
CA ASP A 323 -9.56 -25.05 -4.91
C ASP A 323 -10.98 -24.55 -4.62
N GLU A 324 -11.18 -23.23 -4.61
CA GLU A 324 -12.47 -22.61 -4.32
C GLU A 324 -13.50 -22.90 -5.43
N ALA A 325 -13.06 -22.95 -6.68
CA ALA A 325 -13.94 -23.18 -7.83
C ALA A 325 -14.43 -24.63 -7.90
N ALA A 326 -13.53 -25.59 -7.65
CA ALA A 326 -13.85 -27.01 -7.70
C ALA A 326 -14.40 -27.55 -6.36
N GLY A 327 -14.28 -26.79 -5.26
CA GLY A 327 -14.71 -27.19 -3.93
C GLY A 327 -13.98 -28.42 -3.39
N GLN A 328 -12.70 -28.60 -3.74
CA GLN A 328 -11.92 -29.78 -3.38
C GLN A 328 -10.46 -29.41 -3.02
N ALA A 329 -9.77 -30.35 -2.36
CA ALA A 329 -8.36 -30.17 -2.06
C ALA A 329 -7.47 -30.74 -3.16
N GLU A 330 -6.38 -30.05 -3.43
CA GLU A 330 -5.27 -30.45 -4.31
C GLU A 330 -4.01 -30.65 -3.47
N ARG A 331 -3.19 -31.65 -3.83
CA ARG A 331 -1.84 -31.82 -3.30
C ARG A 331 -0.83 -31.51 -4.40
N TRP A 332 0.01 -30.52 -4.14
CA TRP A 332 1.12 -30.16 -4.99
C TRP A 332 2.43 -30.71 -4.40
N THR A 333 3.24 -31.30 -5.24
CA THR A 333 4.60 -31.70 -4.90
C THR A 333 5.57 -30.84 -5.71
N ALA A 334 6.46 -30.10 -5.04
CA ALA A 334 7.41 -29.22 -5.70
C ALA A 334 8.85 -29.47 -5.21
N ASP A 335 9.85 -29.27 -6.08
CA ASP A 335 11.25 -29.38 -5.68
C ASP A 335 11.66 -28.21 -4.78
N ARG A 336 11.05 -27.02 -4.99
CA ARG A 336 11.22 -25.79 -4.21
C ARG A 336 9.90 -25.04 -4.06
N VAL A 337 9.75 -24.32 -2.95
CA VAL A 337 8.58 -23.47 -2.70
C VAL A 337 9.04 -22.06 -2.33
N VAL A 338 8.42 -21.04 -2.92
CA VAL A 338 8.55 -19.65 -2.50
C VAL A 338 7.28 -19.25 -1.76
N LEU A 339 7.40 -18.83 -0.49
CA LEU A 339 6.31 -18.26 0.29
C LEU A 339 6.34 -16.74 0.16
N ALA A 340 5.54 -16.21 -0.76
CA ALA A 340 5.39 -14.76 -0.99
C ALA A 340 4.20 -14.21 -0.18
N LEU A 341 4.24 -14.43 1.12
CA LEU A 341 3.15 -14.19 2.06
C LEU A 341 3.65 -13.45 3.29
N PRO A 342 2.76 -12.67 3.98
CA PRO A 342 3.08 -12.08 5.27
C PRO A 342 3.57 -13.14 6.27
N VAL A 343 4.53 -12.76 7.14
CA VAL A 343 5.16 -13.69 8.10
C VAL A 343 4.14 -14.41 8.98
N PHE A 344 3.07 -13.72 9.39
CA PHE A 344 2.01 -14.32 10.22
C PHE A 344 1.15 -15.35 9.48
N VAL A 345 1.09 -15.31 8.15
CA VAL A 345 0.44 -16.34 7.32
C VAL A 345 1.39 -17.51 7.13
N ALA A 346 2.66 -17.25 6.80
CA ALA A 346 3.67 -18.27 6.63
C ALA A 346 3.79 -19.18 7.87
N THR A 347 3.74 -18.62 9.09
CA THR A 347 3.77 -19.39 10.35
C THR A 347 2.58 -20.32 10.54
N ARG A 348 1.47 -20.08 9.86
CA ARG A 348 0.27 -20.94 9.95
C ARG A 348 0.28 -22.07 8.93
N LEU A 349 1.04 -21.90 7.85
CA LEU A 349 1.12 -22.87 6.76
C LEU A 349 2.20 -23.92 7.01
N LEU A 350 3.34 -23.52 7.57
CA LEU A 350 4.49 -24.40 7.75
C LEU A 350 4.22 -25.48 8.80
N ALA A 351 4.39 -26.74 8.41
CA ALA A 351 4.27 -27.89 9.30
C ALA A 351 5.40 -27.93 10.34
N SER A 352 6.62 -27.56 9.92
CA SER A 352 7.77 -27.34 10.80
C SER A 352 8.12 -25.86 10.79
N LEU A 353 7.97 -25.21 11.92
CA LEU A 353 8.10 -23.76 12.04
C LEU A 353 9.50 -23.39 12.54
N PRO A 354 10.33 -22.69 11.73
CA PRO A 354 11.62 -22.17 12.19
C PRO A 354 11.46 -21.19 13.38
N ASP A 355 12.34 -21.30 14.39
CA ASP A 355 12.29 -20.46 15.58
C ASP A 355 12.35 -18.97 15.26
N ALA A 356 13.23 -18.56 14.36
CA ALA A 356 13.35 -17.18 13.91
C ALA A 356 12.02 -16.65 13.35
N LEU A 357 11.32 -17.44 12.52
CA LEU A 357 10.04 -17.04 11.94
C LEU A 357 8.93 -16.94 13.01
N ARG A 358 8.94 -17.84 13.99
CA ARG A 358 8.01 -17.81 15.11
C ARG A 358 8.17 -16.52 15.94
N VAL A 359 9.41 -16.17 16.28
CA VAL A 359 9.72 -14.94 17.05
C VAL A 359 9.29 -13.70 16.24
N VAL A 360 9.75 -13.58 15.00
CA VAL A 360 9.43 -12.41 14.15
C VAL A 360 7.92 -12.27 13.93
N SER A 361 7.20 -13.37 13.73
CA SER A 361 5.76 -13.33 13.57
C SER A 361 5.00 -12.91 14.83
N ALA A 362 5.51 -13.27 16.01
CA ALA A 362 4.91 -12.86 17.29
C ALA A 362 5.06 -11.35 17.54
N ASP A 363 6.20 -10.78 17.12
CA ASP A 363 6.52 -9.37 17.30
C ASP A 363 5.96 -8.47 16.19
N ALA A 364 5.73 -9.04 15.00
CA ALA A 364 5.24 -8.28 13.84
C ALA A 364 3.86 -7.67 14.12
N ARG A 365 3.74 -6.38 13.82
CA ARG A 365 2.47 -5.66 13.83
C ARG A 365 2.19 -5.14 12.43
N HIS A 366 0.93 -5.23 12.02
CA HIS A 366 0.48 -4.76 10.71
C HIS A 366 -0.64 -3.76 10.91
N ALA A 367 -0.60 -2.67 10.16
CA ALA A 367 -1.65 -1.65 10.17
C ALA A 367 -2.90 -2.15 9.44
N PRO A 368 -4.12 -1.92 9.97
CA PRO A 368 -5.33 -2.05 9.19
C PRO A 368 -5.53 -0.81 8.31
N TRP A 369 -6.06 -1.01 7.11
CA TRP A 369 -6.35 0.06 6.16
C TRP A 369 -7.74 -0.04 5.58
N LEU A 370 -8.34 1.12 5.33
CA LEU A 370 -9.54 1.28 4.53
C LEU A 370 -9.19 2.09 3.28
N VAL A 371 -9.58 1.59 2.12
CA VAL A 371 -9.52 2.31 0.83
C VAL A 371 -10.93 2.48 0.33
N ALA A 372 -11.34 3.72 0.04
CA ALA A 372 -12.69 4.03 -0.40
C ALA A 372 -12.67 4.68 -1.78
N ASN A 373 -13.34 4.07 -2.75
CA ASN A 373 -13.51 4.61 -4.09
C ASN A 373 -14.88 5.27 -4.23
N LEU A 374 -14.90 6.59 -4.47
CA LEU A 374 -16.09 7.42 -4.61
C LEU A 374 -16.30 7.77 -6.08
N HIS A 375 -17.31 7.18 -6.71
CA HIS A 375 -17.72 7.58 -8.06
C HIS A 375 -18.57 8.85 -7.99
N LEU A 376 -18.09 9.90 -8.62
CA LEU A 376 -18.75 11.20 -8.74
C LEU A 376 -19.35 11.37 -10.14
N GLY A 377 -20.55 11.92 -10.21
CA GLY A 377 -21.27 12.20 -11.45
C GLY A 377 -20.74 13.42 -12.22
N ALA A 378 -20.04 14.32 -11.53
CA ALA A 378 -19.39 15.50 -12.09
C ALA A 378 -18.19 15.90 -11.23
N ALA A 379 -17.36 16.82 -11.73
CA ALA A 379 -16.30 17.44 -10.95
C ALA A 379 -16.90 18.22 -9.76
N LEU A 380 -16.19 18.21 -8.63
CA LEU A 380 -16.55 18.97 -7.43
C LEU A 380 -16.24 20.45 -7.62
N LEU A 381 -16.96 21.28 -6.87
CA LEU A 381 -16.69 22.73 -6.83
C LEU A 381 -15.34 22.99 -6.17
N GLU A 382 -14.54 23.81 -6.83
CA GLU A 382 -13.22 24.17 -6.32
C GLU A 382 -13.31 25.31 -5.28
N ARG A 383 -12.49 25.20 -4.25
CA ARG A 383 -12.24 26.25 -3.29
C ARG A 383 -11.05 27.10 -3.72
N VAL A 384 -10.88 28.26 -3.07
CA VAL A 384 -9.74 29.15 -3.31
C VAL A 384 -8.40 28.47 -3.02
N GLY A 385 -7.35 28.88 -3.74
CA GLY A 385 -5.99 28.40 -3.54
C GLY A 385 -5.44 27.59 -4.71
N ALA A 386 -4.62 26.61 -4.41
CA ALA A 386 -4.01 25.75 -5.41
C ALA A 386 -5.06 24.98 -6.25
N PRO A 387 -4.84 24.83 -7.56
CA PRO A 387 -5.76 24.11 -8.45
C PRO A 387 -5.89 22.62 -8.07
N PRO A 388 -6.89 21.91 -8.65
CA PRO A 388 -7.02 20.46 -8.48
C PRO A 388 -5.71 19.74 -8.74
N ALA A 389 -5.34 18.86 -7.81
CA ALA A 389 -4.13 18.06 -7.88
C ALA A 389 -4.48 16.57 -7.92
N TRP A 390 -3.50 15.75 -8.26
CA TRP A 390 -3.63 14.31 -8.16
C TRP A 390 -3.91 13.87 -6.72
N ASP A 391 -3.11 14.36 -5.77
CA ASP A 391 -3.28 14.10 -4.34
C ASP A 391 -3.79 15.36 -3.61
N SER A 392 -4.76 15.19 -2.73
CA SER A 392 -5.43 16.27 -1.99
C SER A 392 -5.64 15.88 -0.54
N VAL A 393 -4.94 16.55 0.37
CA VAL A 393 -4.85 16.18 1.79
C VAL A 393 -5.46 17.27 2.67
N PRO A 394 -6.38 16.93 3.61
CA PRO A 394 -6.88 17.87 4.61
C PRO A 394 -5.95 17.91 5.83
N TYR A 395 -5.46 19.09 6.20
CA TYR A 395 -4.70 19.28 7.44
C TYR A 395 -5.54 18.90 8.66
N GLY A 396 -4.94 18.14 9.58
CA GLY A 396 -5.60 17.74 10.82
C GLY A 396 -6.62 16.61 10.70
N SER A 397 -6.86 16.07 9.49
CA SER A 397 -7.72 14.90 9.31
C SER A 397 -7.08 13.60 9.81
N THR A 398 -7.94 12.63 10.13
CA THR A 398 -7.53 11.26 10.40
C THR A 398 -7.32 10.45 9.12
N SER A 399 -7.89 10.88 7.97
CA SER A 399 -7.57 10.30 6.67
C SER A 399 -6.22 10.78 6.14
N LEU A 400 -5.74 10.13 5.10
CA LEU A 400 -4.59 10.58 4.32
C LEU A 400 -5.01 11.42 3.10
N GLY A 401 -6.29 11.85 3.07
CA GLY A 401 -6.85 12.54 1.92
C GLY A 401 -7.30 11.61 0.81
N TYR A 402 -7.27 12.12 -0.41
CA TYR A 402 -7.71 11.37 -1.59
C TYR A 402 -6.84 11.65 -2.81
N VAL A 403 -6.74 10.66 -3.68
CA VAL A 403 -6.21 10.83 -5.04
C VAL A 403 -7.36 10.82 -6.06
N ASP A 404 -7.24 11.65 -7.09
CA ASP A 404 -8.14 11.58 -8.26
C ASP A 404 -7.60 10.53 -9.22
N ALA A 405 -8.25 9.37 -9.27
CA ALA A 405 -7.85 8.27 -10.14
C ALA A 405 -7.86 8.68 -11.63
N MET A 406 -8.67 9.67 -12.00
CA MET A 406 -8.77 10.12 -13.39
C MET A 406 -7.79 11.23 -13.77
N HIS A 407 -6.96 11.73 -12.83
CA HIS A 407 -5.94 12.76 -13.09
C HIS A 407 -4.98 12.36 -14.23
N GLN A 408 -4.56 11.10 -14.27
CA GLN A 408 -3.68 10.54 -15.32
C GLN A 408 -4.44 9.97 -16.54
N SER A 409 -5.74 10.20 -16.65
CA SER A 409 -6.56 9.59 -17.71
C SER A 409 -6.41 10.22 -19.08
N MET A 410 -5.64 11.29 -19.23
CA MET A 410 -5.46 12.05 -20.49
C MET A 410 -6.79 12.55 -21.11
N ARG A 411 -7.85 12.69 -20.29
CA ARG A 411 -9.14 13.22 -20.76
C ARG A 411 -9.02 14.73 -21.02
N PRO A 412 -9.59 15.22 -22.13
CA PRO A 412 -9.51 16.64 -22.46
C PRO A 412 -10.46 17.53 -21.63
N HIS A 413 -11.38 16.95 -20.86
CA HIS A 413 -12.42 17.69 -20.12
C HIS A 413 -12.61 17.13 -18.73
N ALA A 414 -12.90 18.01 -17.75
CA ALA A 414 -13.45 17.63 -16.47
C ALA A 414 -14.80 16.91 -16.64
N GLY A 415 -15.11 15.97 -15.75
CA GLY A 415 -16.35 15.20 -15.83
C GLY A 415 -16.45 14.20 -14.68
N PRO A 416 -17.21 13.11 -14.84
CA PRO A 416 -17.27 12.05 -13.85
C PRO A 416 -15.87 11.55 -13.49
N THR A 417 -15.62 11.33 -12.21
CA THR A 417 -14.33 10.83 -11.72
C THR A 417 -14.50 9.81 -10.60
N VAL A 418 -13.40 9.18 -10.20
CA VAL A 418 -13.32 8.36 -8.99
C VAL A 418 -12.27 8.97 -8.08
N LEU A 419 -12.69 9.42 -6.90
CA LEU A 419 -11.78 9.78 -5.82
C LEU A 419 -11.47 8.53 -4.99
N THR A 420 -10.21 8.28 -4.74
CA THR A 420 -9.76 7.18 -3.89
C THR A 420 -9.22 7.72 -2.58
N VAL A 421 -9.95 7.48 -1.49
CA VAL A 421 -9.64 7.96 -0.13
C VAL A 421 -8.91 6.87 0.64
N TYR A 422 -7.89 7.27 1.40
CA TYR A 422 -7.07 6.35 2.18
C TYR A 422 -7.16 6.65 3.69
N LEU A 423 -7.40 5.61 4.49
CA LEU A 423 -7.35 5.68 5.95
C LEU A 423 -6.38 4.62 6.48
N ALA A 424 -5.25 5.06 7.00
CA ALA A 424 -4.38 4.25 7.85
C ALA A 424 -5.00 4.21 9.26
N LEU A 425 -5.58 3.07 9.63
CA LEU A 425 -6.35 2.95 10.86
C LEU A 425 -5.48 2.50 12.04
N PRO A 426 -5.75 2.97 13.26
CA PRO A 426 -5.16 2.40 14.47
C PRO A 426 -5.44 0.90 14.58
N VAL A 427 -4.48 0.14 15.12
CA VAL A 427 -4.63 -1.32 15.31
C VAL A 427 -5.89 -1.68 16.11
N ALA A 428 -6.31 -0.83 17.04
CA ALA A 428 -7.52 -1.01 17.84
C ALA A 428 -8.80 -1.05 17.00
N GLU A 429 -8.84 -0.35 15.85
CA GLU A 429 -10.00 -0.32 14.97
C GLU A 429 -10.11 -1.56 14.04
N ARG A 430 -9.10 -2.43 14.00
CA ARG A 430 -9.10 -3.63 13.14
C ARG A 430 -10.32 -4.52 13.33
N ALA A 431 -10.74 -4.74 14.56
CA ALA A 431 -11.86 -5.62 14.85
C ALA A 431 -13.15 -5.04 14.26
N ALA A 432 -13.41 -3.75 14.45
CA ALA A 432 -14.54 -3.04 13.89
C ALA A 432 -14.49 -3.05 12.34
N LEU A 433 -13.33 -2.72 11.74
CA LEU A 433 -13.15 -2.76 10.28
C LEU A 433 -13.52 -4.12 9.67
N LEU A 434 -13.20 -5.22 10.35
CA LEU A 434 -13.44 -6.56 9.83
C LEU A 434 -14.86 -7.08 10.11
N ALA A 435 -15.53 -6.57 11.14
CA ALA A 435 -16.84 -7.05 11.59
C ALA A 435 -18.01 -6.19 11.10
N ASP A 436 -17.81 -4.88 10.98
CA ASP A 436 -18.91 -3.94 10.77
C ASP A 436 -19.44 -3.94 9.32
N ASP A 437 -20.68 -3.45 9.18
CA ASP A 437 -21.26 -3.08 7.88
C ASP A 437 -20.40 -1.97 7.22
N TRP A 438 -20.47 -1.88 5.92
CA TRP A 438 -19.72 -0.89 5.15
C TRP A 438 -20.24 0.56 5.31
N ARG A 439 -21.52 0.73 5.64
CA ARG A 439 -22.18 2.06 5.68
C ARG A 439 -21.60 3.01 6.71
N PRO A 440 -21.32 2.61 7.97
CA PRO A 440 -20.65 3.50 8.92
C PRO A 440 -19.29 3.98 8.44
N TRP A 441 -18.53 3.13 7.77
CA TRP A 441 -17.24 3.49 7.17
C TRP A 441 -17.39 4.44 6.00
N ALA A 442 -18.38 4.24 5.14
CA ALA A 442 -18.72 5.16 4.06
C ALA A 442 -19.11 6.55 4.60
N GLN A 443 -19.94 6.59 5.64
CA GLN A 443 -20.33 7.84 6.30
C GLN A 443 -19.12 8.57 6.90
N ARG A 444 -18.18 7.85 7.52
CA ARG A 444 -16.93 8.43 8.05
C ARG A 444 -16.11 9.10 6.94
N VAL A 445 -15.95 8.42 5.80
CA VAL A 445 -15.24 8.96 4.62
C VAL A 445 -15.94 10.21 4.07
N ILE A 446 -17.26 10.17 3.91
CA ILE A 446 -18.04 11.32 3.41
C ILE A 446 -17.92 12.50 4.38
N ALA A 447 -18.05 12.26 5.69
CA ALA A 447 -17.95 13.30 6.71
C ALA A 447 -16.59 13.98 6.74
N ASP A 448 -15.51 13.25 6.42
CA ASP A 448 -14.16 13.81 6.32
C ASP A 448 -13.96 14.72 5.10
N LEU A 449 -14.63 14.42 3.98
CA LEU A 449 -14.50 15.17 2.74
C LEU A 449 -15.47 16.34 2.58
N VAL A 450 -16.65 16.31 3.20
CA VAL A 450 -17.67 17.36 3.08
C VAL A 450 -17.14 18.76 3.47
N PRO A 451 -16.29 18.93 4.50
CA PRO A 451 -15.70 20.24 4.79
C PRO A 451 -14.86 20.83 3.65
N LEU A 452 -14.23 19.96 2.84
CA LEU A 452 -13.46 20.35 1.66
C LEU A 452 -14.37 20.63 0.46
N HIS A 453 -15.37 19.77 0.28
CA HIS A 453 -16.26 19.71 -0.88
C HIS A 453 -17.72 19.63 -0.42
N PRO A 454 -18.37 20.75 -0.11
CA PRO A 454 -19.76 20.76 0.39
C PRO A 454 -20.77 20.17 -0.60
N ASP A 455 -20.45 20.16 -1.89
CA ASP A 455 -21.25 19.60 -2.98
C ASP A 455 -21.01 18.10 -3.21
N LEU A 456 -20.11 17.47 -2.46
CA LEU A 456 -19.81 16.03 -2.57
C LEU A 456 -21.08 15.17 -2.47
N PRO A 457 -22.03 15.38 -1.52
CA PRO A 457 -23.23 14.56 -1.43
C PRO A 457 -24.08 14.59 -2.71
N ASP A 458 -24.15 15.75 -3.39
CA ASP A 458 -24.93 15.91 -4.62
C ASP A 458 -24.28 15.20 -5.83
N GLN A 459 -22.97 15.05 -5.81
CA GLN A 459 -22.20 14.41 -6.89
C GLN A 459 -21.96 12.91 -6.68
N LEU A 460 -22.03 12.45 -5.43
CA LEU A 460 -21.74 11.05 -5.11
C LEU A 460 -22.81 10.11 -5.68
N ARG A 461 -22.38 9.14 -6.49
CA ARG A 461 -23.25 8.14 -7.14
C ARG A 461 -23.09 6.75 -6.50
N ARG A 462 -21.86 6.41 -6.10
CA ARG A 462 -21.53 5.11 -5.54
C ARG A 462 -20.26 5.21 -4.70
N ILE A 463 -20.16 4.39 -3.65
CA ILE A 463 -18.93 4.22 -2.86
C ILE A 463 -18.62 2.73 -2.70
N ASP A 464 -17.46 2.29 -3.18
CA ASP A 464 -16.95 0.94 -2.99
C ASP A 464 -15.77 0.98 -2.03
N LEU A 465 -15.78 0.10 -1.04
CA LEU A 465 -14.83 0.08 0.07
C LEU A 465 -14.01 -1.21 0.04
N MET A 466 -12.70 -1.07 0.12
CA MET A 466 -11.78 -2.19 0.32
C MET A 466 -11.19 -2.13 1.74
N ARG A 467 -11.22 -3.25 2.46
CA ARG A 467 -10.67 -3.36 3.80
C ARG A 467 -9.49 -4.32 3.86
N TYR A 468 -8.42 -3.86 4.49
CA TYR A 468 -7.25 -4.67 4.79
C TYR A 468 -7.05 -4.77 6.29
N GLY A 469 -7.25 -5.94 6.88
CA GLY A 469 -7.01 -6.13 8.31
C GLY A 469 -5.53 -6.09 8.69
N HIS A 470 -4.65 -6.40 7.75
CA HIS A 470 -3.19 -6.50 7.94
C HIS A 470 -2.47 -6.01 6.68
N ALA A 471 -2.60 -4.72 6.36
CA ALA A 471 -2.09 -4.15 5.12
C ALA A 471 -0.57 -4.01 5.11
N MET A 472 -0.03 -3.26 6.06
CA MET A 472 1.38 -2.87 6.06
C MET A 472 2.06 -3.27 7.36
N ARG A 473 3.24 -3.86 7.27
CA ARG A 473 4.08 -4.10 8.44
C ARG A 473 4.62 -2.77 8.96
N MET A 474 4.40 -2.52 10.25
CA MET A 474 4.90 -1.32 10.93
C MET A 474 6.36 -1.51 11.37
N PRO A 475 7.27 -0.57 11.04
CA PRO A 475 8.68 -0.62 11.43
C PRO A 475 8.86 -0.13 12.87
N LEU A 476 8.52 -0.99 13.84
CA LEU A 476 8.61 -0.69 15.26
C LEU A 476 10.06 -0.61 15.74
N PRO A 477 10.34 0.05 16.90
CA PRO A 477 11.63 -0.03 17.54
C PRO A 477 12.12 -1.47 17.74
N GLY A 478 13.39 -1.75 17.38
CA GLY A 478 14.03 -3.06 17.53
C GLY A 478 13.68 -4.10 16.47
N THR A 479 12.79 -3.81 15.50
CA THR A 479 12.33 -4.78 14.48
C THR A 479 13.50 -5.37 13.70
N ARG A 480 14.31 -4.56 13.04
CA ARG A 480 15.41 -5.01 12.17
C ARG A 480 16.67 -5.41 12.93
N SER A 481 16.87 -4.83 14.11
CA SER A 481 18.00 -5.15 15.01
C SER A 481 17.83 -6.52 15.68
N SER A 482 16.63 -7.10 15.67
CA SER A 482 16.36 -8.43 16.23
C SER A 482 17.19 -9.50 15.51
N SER A 483 17.90 -10.33 16.28
CA SER A 483 18.66 -11.47 15.74
C SER A 483 17.78 -12.47 15.00
N ALA A 484 16.54 -12.63 15.45
CA ALA A 484 15.56 -13.48 14.78
C ALA A 484 15.19 -12.89 13.40
N HIS A 485 15.01 -11.56 13.29
CA HIS A 485 14.74 -10.92 12.01
C HIS A 485 15.90 -11.09 11.03
N GLN A 486 17.13 -10.89 11.49
CA GLN A 486 18.33 -11.05 10.67
C GLN A 486 18.53 -12.51 10.21
N ALA A 487 18.11 -13.49 11.01
CA ALA A 487 18.18 -14.91 10.66
C ALA A 487 17.20 -15.31 9.55
N LEU A 488 16.08 -14.57 9.35
CA LEU A 488 15.09 -14.89 8.30
C LEU A 488 15.68 -14.88 6.88
N ALA A 489 16.65 -14.01 6.62
CA ALA A 489 17.30 -13.91 5.32
C ALA A 489 18.15 -15.15 4.96
N ARG A 490 18.41 -16.03 5.93
CA ARG A 490 19.32 -17.17 5.80
C ARG A 490 18.67 -18.50 6.21
N LEU A 491 17.34 -18.58 6.18
CA LEU A 491 16.66 -19.86 6.49
C LEU A 491 17.10 -20.93 5.50
N PRO A 492 17.64 -22.06 5.98
CA PRO A 492 18.02 -23.18 5.12
C PRO A 492 16.78 -23.93 4.66
N GLY A 493 16.90 -24.73 3.60
CA GLY A 493 15.87 -25.67 3.18
C GLY A 493 15.37 -25.44 1.76
N ARG A 494 14.20 -26.03 1.47
CA ARG A 494 13.54 -25.98 0.16
C ARG A 494 12.46 -24.91 0.09
N VAL A 495 12.13 -24.30 1.23
CA VAL A 495 11.15 -23.23 1.34
C VAL A 495 11.87 -21.90 1.51
N THR A 496 11.63 -20.97 0.59
CA THR A 496 12.22 -19.61 0.59
C THR A 496 11.14 -18.59 0.88
N LEU A 497 11.41 -17.64 1.77
CA LEU A 497 10.49 -16.52 2.04
C LEU A 497 10.73 -15.38 1.05
N ALA A 498 9.64 -14.72 0.59
CA ALA A 498 9.70 -13.58 -0.31
C ALA A 498 8.55 -12.61 -0.02
N HIS A 499 8.73 -11.70 0.91
CA HIS A 499 7.70 -10.73 1.28
C HIS A 499 8.34 -9.46 1.86
N ALA A 500 7.69 -8.30 1.68
CA ALA A 500 8.15 -7.02 2.23
C ALA A 500 8.34 -7.05 3.77
N ASP A 501 7.62 -7.92 4.50
CA ASP A 501 7.83 -8.13 5.94
C ASP A 501 9.29 -8.45 6.31
N LEU A 502 10.07 -9.02 5.38
CA LEU A 502 11.50 -9.29 5.58
C LEU A 502 12.36 -8.03 5.59
N ALA A 503 11.86 -6.91 5.08
CA ALA A 503 12.48 -5.59 5.20
C ALA A 503 12.09 -4.88 6.51
N GLY A 504 11.02 -5.34 7.19
CA GLY A 504 10.48 -4.73 8.40
C GLY A 504 9.39 -3.68 8.15
N TYR A 505 9.09 -3.35 6.89
CA TYR A 505 8.03 -2.45 6.45
C TYR A 505 7.56 -2.81 5.03
N SER A 506 6.51 -2.17 4.52
CA SER A 506 5.83 -2.64 3.31
C SER A 506 5.76 -1.54 2.24
N VAL A 507 6.68 -1.60 1.26
CA VAL A 507 6.65 -0.77 0.04
C VAL A 507 6.92 -1.64 -1.19
N PHE A 508 6.63 -1.12 -2.38
CA PHE A 508 6.76 -1.86 -3.64
C PHE A 508 8.20 -2.32 -3.89
N GLU A 509 9.17 -1.44 -3.71
CA GLU A 509 10.59 -1.67 -3.98
C GLU A 509 11.15 -2.82 -3.14
N GLU A 510 10.77 -2.88 -1.86
CA GLU A 510 11.16 -3.98 -0.97
C GLU A 510 10.54 -5.30 -1.41
N ALA A 511 9.23 -5.30 -1.67
CA ALA A 511 8.50 -6.49 -2.09
C ALA A 511 9.06 -7.04 -3.40
N TYR A 512 9.29 -6.17 -4.38
CA TYR A 512 9.79 -6.56 -5.69
C TYR A 512 11.23 -7.09 -5.61
N THR A 513 12.11 -6.37 -4.93
CA THR A 513 13.53 -6.77 -4.80
C THR A 513 13.69 -8.08 -4.03
N LEU A 514 12.96 -8.27 -2.94
CA LEU A 514 12.96 -9.52 -2.17
C LEU A 514 12.40 -10.69 -2.99
N GLY A 515 11.39 -10.44 -3.80
CA GLY A 515 10.85 -11.42 -4.74
C GLY A 515 11.90 -11.86 -5.78
N VAL A 516 12.58 -10.90 -6.41
CA VAL A 516 13.65 -11.16 -7.39
C VAL A 516 14.78 -11.97 -6.76
N GLN A 517 15.24 -11.60 -5.56
CA GLN A 517 16.29 -12.31 -4.85
C GLN A 517 15.89 -13.76 -4.51
N ALA A 518 14.64 -13.95 -4.05
CA ALA A 518 14.12 -15.28 -3.77
C ALA A 518 14.08 -16.16 -5.04
N GLY A 519 13.61 -15.59 -6.16
CA GLY A 519 13.56 -16.29 -7.45
C GLY A 519 14.94 -16.72 -7.93
N PHE A 520 15.93 -15.83 -7.91
CA PHE A 520 17.30 -16.19 -8.31
C PHE A 520 17.97 -17.17 -7.34
N SER A 521 17.75 -17.06 -6.04
CA SER A 521 18.23 -18.01 -5.04
C SER A 521 17.70 -19.42 -5.30
N VAL A 522 16.40 -19.54 -5.60
CA VAL A 522 15.75 -20.81 -5.95
C VAL A 522 16.30 -21.36 -7.26
N ALA A 523 16.46 -20.53 -8.30
CA ALA A 523 17.04 -20.94 -9.57
C ALA A 523 18.47 -21.48 -9.41
N GLN A 524 19.30 -20.81 -8.61
CA GLN A 524 20.65 -21.25 -8.28
C GLN A 524 20.63 -22.63 -7.57
N ALA A 525 19.72 -22.82 -6.62
CA ALA A 525 19.56 -24.08 -5.90
C ALA A 525 19.06 -25.23 -6.80
N LEU A 526 18.49 -24.93 -7.97
CA LEU A 526 18.11 -25.88 -9.02
C LEU A 526 19.20 -26.05 -10.09
N GLY A 527 20.39 -25.48 -9.89
CA GLY A 527 21.50 -25.57 -10.85
C GLY A 527 21.32 -24.66 -12.08
N ARG A 528 20.49 -23.63 -11.99
CA ARG A 528 20.25 -22.63 -13.03
C ARG A 528 20.74 -21.26 -12.57
N PRO A 529 22.07 -21.00 -12.50
CA PRO A 529 22.57 -19.71 -12.07
C PRO A 529 22.19 -18.63 -13.08
N HIS A 530 21.86 -17.44 -12.57
CA HIS A 530 21.65 -16.27 -13.41
C HIS A 530 22.95 -15.95 -14.16
N ARG A 531 22.90 -15.92 -15.47
CA ARG A 531 23.97 -15.35 -16.32
C ARG A 531 23.65 -13.86 -16.39
N GLY A 532 24.39 -13.05 -15.61
CA GLY A 532 24.28 -11.59 -15.54
C GLY A 532 24.35 -10.88 -16.87
#